data_aa2372bd45966a80dab56f28fdad491e
#
_entry.id   aa2372bd45966a80dab56f28fdad491e
#
_cell.length_a   1.000
_cell.length_b   1.000
_cell.length_c   1.000
_cell.angle_alpha   90.00
_cell.angle_beta   90.00
_cell.angle_gamma   90.00
#
_symmetry.space_group_name_H-M   'P 1'
#
loop_
_entity.id
_entity.type
_entity.pdbx_description
1 polymer ?
#
loop_
_entity_poly.entity_id
_entity_poly.type
_entity_poly.pdbx_seq_one_letter_code
_entity_poly.pdbx_strand_id
1 'polypeptide(L)'
;MLISAIAIIVMAICAMVLFYDILKKQIFDDLKANAHVISMMKPEDLPDEINYNLNEDGLRITLINEDGTVIYDSMEDESKMENHRERPEIASALAAGEGRAMRKSITSAKHTFYYAMRTEDGKVLRIGKDSNSIYSLIIKMVYLTLSVGFCVFVLCTVLAHRLTRRLVTPIEKMADNIVLLEENDVYDEMKPFVATIKQQHVDILKHSQMRQEFTANVSHELKTPLTAISGYA
;
A
#
# COMPACT_ATOMS: atom_id res chain seq x y z
N MET A 1 -13.45 -0.01 10.48
CA MET A 1 -12.31 -0.93 10.60
C MET A 1 -12.12 -1.82 9.38
N LEU A 2 -13.13 -2.54 8.88
CA LEU A 2 -13.01 -3.37 7.68
C LEU A 2 -12.56 -2.56 6.45
N ILE A 3 -13.13 -1.39 6.23
CA ILE A 3 -12.81 -0.50 5.09
C ILE A 3 -11.35 -0.02 5.17
N SER A 4 -10.85 0.35 6.35
CA SER A 4 -9.44 0.77 6.51
C SER A 4 -8.46 -0.38 6.27
N ALA A 5 -8.78 -1.59 6.71
CA ALA A 5 -7.97 -2.77 6.44
C ALA A 5 -7.91 -3.07 4.93
N ILE A 6 -9.06 -3.03 4.23
CA ILE A 6 -9.12 -3.23 2.78
C ILE A 6 -8.32 -2.15 2.06
N ALA A 7 -8.46 -0.88 2.44
CA ALA A 7 -7.71 0.22 1.83
C ALA A 7 -6.19 0.06 1.97
N ILE A 8 -5.71 -0.37 3.14
CA ILE A 8 -4.29 -0.64 3.38
C ILE A 8 -3.78 -1.79 2.50
N ILE A 9 -4.56 -2.87 2.38
CA ILE A 9 -4.19 -4.02 1.53
C ILE A 9 -4.11 -3.59 0.06
N VAL A 10 -5.12 -2.86 -0.44
CA VAL A 10 -5.14 -2.36 -1.82
C VAL A 10 -3.95 -1.44 -2.08
N MET A 11 -3.67 -0.51 -1.15
CA MET A 11 -2.53 0.39 -1.26
C MET A 11 -1.20 -0.38 -1.28
N ALA A 12 -1.04 -1.41 -0.44
CA ALA A 12 0.16 -2.24 -0.40
C ALA A 12 0.37 -3.01 -1.72
N ILE A 13 -0.70 -3.57 -2.31
CA ILE A 13 -0.65 -4.25 -3.61
C ILE A 13 -0.27 -3.27 -4.72
N CYS A 14 -0.91 -2.10 -4.78
CA CYS A 14 -0.58 -1.07 -5.76
C CYS A 14 0.88 -0.60 -5.64
N ALA A 15 1.35 -0.36 -4.43
CA ALA A 15 2.74 0.03 -4.17
C ALA A 15 3.71 -1.06 -4.65
N MET A 16 3.42 -2.34 -4.36
CA MET A 16 4.26 -3.46 -4.77
C MET A 16 4.38 -3.57 -6.29
N VAL A 17 3.28 -3.42 -7.03
CA VAL A 17 3.27 -3.45 -8.49
C VAL A 17 4.09 -2.30 -9.06
N LEU A 18 3.88 -1.07 -8.57
CA LEU A 18 4.62 0.11 -9.02
C LEU A 18 6.12 -0.01 -8.73
N PHE A 19 6.50 -0.46 -7.53
CA PHE A 19 7.90 -0.67 -7.17
C PHE A 19 8.58 -1.74 -8.03
N TYR A 20 7.87 -2.83 -8.33
CA TYR A 20 8.42 -3.87 -9.21
C TYR A 20 8.77 -3.32 -10.59
N ASP A 21 7.88 -2.55 -11.21
CA ASP A 21 8.11 -1.98 -12.52
C ASP A 21 9.24 -0.93 -12.52
N ILE A 22 9.30 -0.09 -11.49
CA ILE A 22 10.37 0.91 -11.32
C ILE A 22 11.73 0.22 -11.16
N LEU A 23 11.82 -0.78 -10.27
CA LEU A 23 13.07 -1.52 -10.04
C LEU A 23 13.52 -2.26 -11.30
N LYS A 24 12.58 -2.91 -12.00
CA LYS A 24 12.88 -3.59 -13.26
C LYS A 24 13.45 -2.62 -14.31
N LYS A 25 12.83 -1.45 -14.45
CA LYS A 25 13.32 -0.41 -15.37
C LYS A 25 14.72 0.06 -14.97
N GLN A 26 14.91 0.39 -13.69
CA GLN A 26 16.20 0.87 -13.18
C GLN A 26 17.33 -0.13 -13.44
N ILE A 27 17.07 -1.44 -13.25
CA ILE A 27 18.08 -2.47 -13.50
C ILE A 27 18.47 -2.51 -14.98
N PHE A 28 17.52 -2.42 -15.89
CA PHE A 28 17.85 -2.39 -17.30
C PHE A 28 18.60 -1.11 -17.69
N ASP A 29 18.29 0.01 -17.07
CA ASP A 29 19.01 1.27 -17.30
C ASP A 29 20.44 1.20 -16.73
N ASP A 30 20.64 0.59 -15.56
CA ASP A 30 21.96 0.32 -14.98
C ASP A 30 22.78 -0.65 -15.85
N LEU A 31 22.15 -1.75 -16.31
CA LEU A 31 22.80 -2.68 -17.22
C LEU A 31 23.20 -2.04 -18.55
N LYS A 32 22.34 -1.15 -19.09
CA LYS A 32 22.65 -0.39 -20.30
C LYS A 32 23.85 0.54 -20.10
N ALA A 33 23.87 1.27 -18.97
CA ALA A 33 24.99 2.17 -18.61
C ALA A 33 26.31 1.38 -18.48
N ASN A 34 26.29 0.27 -17.74
CA ASN A 34 27.45 -0.60 -17.58
C ASN A 34 27.91 -1.19 -18.93
N ALA A 35 26.98 -1.63 -19.80
CA ALA A 35 27.32 -2.13 -21.11
C ALA A 35 28.04 -1.07 -21.95
N HIS A 36 27.60 0.17 -21.88
CA HIS A 36 28.25 1.27 -22.62
C HIS A 36 29.67 1.52 -22.13
N VAL A 37 29.88 1.55 -20.82
CA VAL A 37 31.20 1.75 -20.23
C VAL A 37 32.15 0.59 -20.60
N ILE A 38 31.67 -0.65 -20.47
CA ILE A 38 32.47 -1.85 -20.77
C ILE A 38 32.77 -1.97 -22.26
N SER A 39 31.83 -1.56 -23.14
CA SER A 39 32.08 -1.57 -24.59
C SER A 39 33.24 -0.66 -25.04
N MET A 40 33.52 0.42 -24.26
CA MET A 40 34.64 1.31 -24.52
C MET A 40 36.00 0.73 -24.04
N MET A 41 35.98 -0.25 -23.13
CA MET A 41 37.17 -0.80 -22.48
C MET A 41 37.69 -2.10 -23.10
N LYS A 42 37.16 -2.58 -24.20
CA LYS A 42 37.41 -3.91 -24.77
C LYS A 42 37.35 -5.03 -23.69
N PRO A 43 36.24 -5.76 -23.60
CA PRO A 43 36.00 -6.75 -22.55
C PRO A 43 37.10 -7.82 -22.40
N GLU A 44 37.81 -8.10 -23.49
CA GLU A 44 38.91 -9.06 -23.55
C GLU A 44 40.17 -8.59 -22.80
N ASP A 45 40.37 -7.28 -22.64
CA ASP A 45 41.53 -6.63 -22.02
C ASP A 45 41.23 -6.11 -20.60
N LEU A 46 40.08 -6.48 -20.01
CA LEU A 46 39.72 -6.06 -18.66
C LEU A 46 40.71 -6.65 -17.62
N PRO A 47 41.30 -5.80 -16.76
CA PRO A 47 42.12 -6.28 -15.66
C PRO A 47 41.39 -7.27 -14.77
N ASP A 48 42.06 -8.30 -14.29
CA ASP A 48 41.51 -9.35 -13.41
C ASP A 48 40.83 -8.75 -12.17
N GLU A 49 41.36 -7.65 -11.63
CA GLU A 49 40.80 -6.94 -10.47
C GLU A 49 39.43 -6.31 -10.76
N ILE A 50 39.25 -5.71 -11.95
CA ILE A 50 37.97 -5.14 -12.37
C ILE A 50 36.98 -6.27 -12.62
N ASN A 51 37.40 -7.33 -13.27
CA ASN A 51 36.59 -8.50 -13.55
C ASN A 51 36.11 -9.18 -12.26
N TYR A 52 37.00 -9.30 -11.26
CA TYR A 52 36.63 -9.79 -9.93
C TYR A 52 35.57 -8.92 -9.23
N ASN A 53 35.76 -7.60 -9.20
CA ASN A 53 34.84 -6.67 -8.58
C ASN A 53 33.43 -6.68 -9.26
N LEU A 54 33.38 -6.75 -10.59
CA LEU A 54 32.13 -6.87 -11.33
C LEU A 54 31.40 -8.18 -11.01
N ASN A 55 32.14 -9.28 -10.83
CA ASN A 55 31.56 -10.56 -10.43
C ASN A 55 31.05 -10.57 -8.98
N GLU A 56 31.70 -9.88 -8.05
CA GLU A 56 31.19 -9.67 -6.68
C GLU A 56 29.88 -8.88 -6.67
N ASP A 57 29.75 -7.88 -7.54
CA ASP A 57 28.51 -7.12 -7.75
C ASP A 57 27.42 -7.94 -8.48
N GLY A 58 27.71 -9.20 -8.82
CA GLY A 58 26.81 -10.12 -9.50
C GLY A 58 26.57 -9.77 -10.97
N LEU A 59 27.50 -9.04 -11.60
CA LEU A 59 27.50 -8.73 -13.02
C LEU A 59 28.29 -9.80 -13.79
N ARG A 60 27.66 -10.41 -14.77
CA ARG A 60 28.28 -11.33 -15.71
C ARG A 60 28.42 -10.66 -17.06
N ILE A 61 29.60 -10.69 -17.62
CA ILE A 61 29.94 -10.13 -18.92
C ILE A 61 30.18 -11.26 -19.90
N THR A 62 29.56 -11.21 -21.08
CA THR A 62 29.75 -12.19 -22.15
C THR A 62 29.94 -11.44 -23.47
N LEU A 63 30.98 -11.75 -24.22
CA LEU A 63 31.19 -11.26 -25.58
C LEU A 63 30.89 -12.36 -26.57
N ILE A 64 30.10 -12.04 -27.59
CA ILE A 64 29.52 -13.02 -28.52
C ILE A 64 29.73 -12.51 -29.95
N ASN A 65 30.16 -13.42 -30.82
CA ASN A 65 30.28 -13.15 -32.25
C ASN A 65 28.92 -13.01 -32.93
N GLU A 66 28.88 -12.47 -34.11
CA GLU A 66 27.66 -12.32 -34.95
C GLU A 66 26.99 -13.66 -35.26
N ASP A 67 27.77 -14.76 -35.35
CA ASP A 67 27.27 -16.13 -35.50
C ASP A 67 26.65 -16.74 -34.22
N GLY A 68 26.79 -16.06 -33.09
CA GLY A 68 26.30 -16.50 -31.78
C GLY A 68 27.32 -17.29 -30.94
N THR A 69 28.56 -17.46 -31.44
CA THR A 69 29.64 -18.12 -30.69
C THR A 69 30.15 -17.21 -29.57
N VAL A 70 30.26 -17.74 -28.35
CA VAL A 70 30.83 -17.02 -27.18
C VAL A 70 32.34 -16.93 -27.36
N ILE A 71 32.88 -15.72 -27.25
CA ILE A 71 34.33 -15.44 -27.36
C ILE A 71 34.95 -15.25 -25.97
N TYR A 72 34.16 -14.69 -25.06
CA TYR A 72 34.60 -14.39 -23.70
C TYR A 72 33.44 -14.43 -22.74
N ASP A 73 33.65 -14.96 -21.54
CA ASP A 73 32.68 -14.91 -20.44
C ASP A 73 33.42 -14.71 -19.10
N SER A 74 32.94 -13.81 -18.25
CA SER A 74 33.62 -13.47 -16.99
C SER A 74 33.45 -14.51 -15.89
N MET A 75 32.54 -15.50 -16.05
CA MET A 75 32.23 -16.48 -14.99
C MET A 75 32.49 -17.93 -15.41
N GLU A 76 32.49 -18.23 -16.70
CA GLU A 76 32.62 -19.60 -17.22
C GLU A 76 33.54 -19.69 -18.41
N ASP A 77 34.06 -20.89 -18.63
CA ASP A 77 34.90 -21.24 -19.77
C ASP A 77 34.05 -21.20 -21.06
N GLU A 78 34.41 -20.31 -21.97
CA GLU A 78 33.72 -20.10 -23.24
C GLU A 78 33.67 -21.38 -24.09
N SER A 79 34.65 -22.26 -24.00
CA SER A 79 34.73 -23.51 -24.77
C SER A 79 33.61 -24.50 -24.43
N LYS A 80 32.99 -24.34 -23.26
CA LYS A 80 31.89 -25.20 -22.77
C LYS A 80 30.53 -24.62 -23.03
N MET A 81 30.46 -23.45 -23.67
CA MET A 81 29.18 -22.77 -23.89
C MET A 81 28.55 -23.13 -25.22
N GLU A 82 27.23 -23.31 -25.20
CA GLU A 82 26.43 -23.46 -26.40
C GLU A 82 26.33 -22.14 -27.18
N ASN A 83 25.97 -22.23 -28.45
CA ASN A 83 25.71 -21.06 -29.28
C ASN A 83 24.55 -20.24 -28.69
N HIS A 84 24.74 -18.91 -28.64
CA HIS A 84 23.81 -17.99 -27.98
C HIS A 84 22.93 -17.17 -28.95
N ARG A 85 23.00 -17.42 -30.25
CA ARG A 85 22.33 -16.64 -31.31
C ARG A 85 20.82 -16.57 -31.14
N GLU A 86 20.20 -17.67 -30.71
CA GLU A 86 18.75 -17.77 -30.56
C GLU A 86 18.21 -17.16 -29.24
N ARG A 87 19.10 -16.69 -28.40
CA ARG A 87 18.69 -16.05 -27.14
C ARG A 87 18.01 -14.72 -27.41
N PRO A 88 16.82 -14.43 -26.81
CA PRO A 88 16.00 -13.27 -27.16
C PRO A 88 16.76 -11.94 -27.09
N GLU A 89 17.61 -11.77 -26.07
CA GLU A 89 18.43 -10.58 -25.90
C GLU A 89 19.47 -10.44 -27.03
N ILE A 90 20.04 -11.54 -27.48
CA ILE A 90 21.07 -11.56 -28.54
C ILE A 90 20.42 -11.34 -29.91
N ALA A 91 19.36 -12.09 -30.21
CA ALA A 91 18.62 -11.94 -31.45
C ALA A 91 18.12 -10.51 -31.67
N SER A 92 17.60 -9.88 -30.57
CA SER A 92 17.18 -8.48 -30.58
C SER A 92 18.35 -7.52 -30.77
N ALA A 93 19.50 -7.75 -30.14
CA ALA A 93 20.69 -6.92 -30.27
C ALA A 93 21.26 -6.97 -31.69
N LEU A 94 21.28 -8.15 -32.31
CA LEU A 94 21.70 -8.32 -33.71
C LEU A 94 20.77 -7.63 -34.69
N ALA A 95 19.45 -7.64 -34.44
CA ALA A 95 18.44 -7.05 -35.33
C ALA A 95 18.27 -5.54 -35.14
N ALA A 96 18.24 -5.05 -33.90
CA ALA A 96 17.85 -3.68 -33.53
C ALA A 96 18.98 -2.89 -32.84
N GLY A 97 20.17 -3.47 -32.64
CA GLY A 97 21.29 -2.84 -31.96
C GLY A 97 21.30 -3.04 -30.44
N GLU A 98 20.15 -3.27 -29.82
CA GLU A 98 20.03 -3.59 -28.40
C GLU A 98 18.93 -4.63 -28.15
N GLY A 99 19.09 -5.39 -27.06
CA GLY A 99 18.12 -6.40 -26.64
C GLY A 99 18.05 -6.54 -25.12
N ARG A 100 16.88 -6.91 -24.61
CA ARG A 100 16.62 -7.07 -23.18
C ARG A 100 15.84 -8.36 -22.94
N ALA A 101 16.24 -9.14 -21.95
CA ALA A 101 15.48 -10.32 -21.55
C ALA A 101 15.57 -10.52 -20.04
N MET A 102 14.55 -11.13 -19.49
CA MET A 102 14.56 -11.67 -18.13
C MET A 102 14.20 -13.14 -18.23
N ARG A 103 15.11 -14.00 -17.83
CA ARG A 103 14.90 -15.45 -17.91
C ARG A 103 15.65 -16.18 -16.82
N LYS A 104 15.25 -17.42 -16.57
CA LYS A 104 15.97 -18.32 -15.68
C LYS A 104 17.30 -18.66 -16.34
N SER A 105 18.42 -18.38 -15.65
CA SER A 105 19.74 -18.78 -16.11
C SER A 105 19.87 -20.31 -16.02
N ILE A 106 20.38 -20.93 -17.09
CA ILE A 106 20.65 -22.37 -17.10
C ILE A 106 21.77 -22.69 -16.11
N THR A 107 22.75 -21.81 -16.00
CA THR A 107 23.94 -21.98 -15.16
C THR A 107 23.65 -21.78 -13.68
N SER A 108 22.98 -20.68 -13.31
CA SER A 108 22.73 -20.33 -11.89
C SER A 108 21.39 -20.83 -11.33
N ALA A 109 20.54 -21.41 -12.19
CA ALA A 109 19.14 -21.79 -11.88
C ALA A 109 18.27 -20.63 -11.32
N LYS A 110 18.75 -19.39 -11.38
CA LYS A 110 18.13 -18.16 -10.88
C LYS A 110 17.57 -17.33 -12.02
N HIS A 111 16.63 -16.45 -11.71
CA HIS A 111 16.21 -15.43 -12.66
C HIS A 111 17.31 -14.40 -12.84
N THR A 112 17.69 -14.11 -14.07
CA THR A 112 18.75 -13.16 -14.41
C THR A 112 18.21 -12.17 -15.42
N PHE A 113 18.54 -10.90 -15.22
CA PHE A 113 18.28 -9.82 -16.17
C PHE A 113 19.44 -9.75 -17.13
N TYR A 114 19.14 -9.75 -18.42
CA TYR A 114 20.13 -9.67 -19.50
C TYR A 114 19.87 -8.41 -20.31
N TYR A 115 20.94 -7.67 -20.57
CA TYR A 115 21.00 -6.62 -21.55
C TYR A 115 22.08 -6.93 -22.55
N ALA A 116 21.80 -6.80 -23.82
CA ALA A 116 22.75 -7.02 -24.91
C ALA A 116 22.80 -5.80 -25.82
N MET A 117 23.99 -5.42 -26.28
CA MET A 117 24.17 -4.36 -27.26
C MET A 117 25.15 -4.81 -28.35
N ARG A 118 24.89 -4.34 -29.57
CA ARG A 118 25.83 -4.55 -30.68
C ARG A 118 26.95 -3.53 -30.57
N THR A 119 28.21 -4.00 -30.62
CA THR A 119 29.41 -3.17 -30.62
C THR A 119 29.74 -2.68 -32.03
N GLU A 120 30.60 -1.68 -32.15
CA GLU A 120 31.05 -1.15 -33.48
C GLU A 120 31.75 -2.23 -34.33
N ASP A 121 32.40 -3.21 -33.71
CA ASP A 121 33.05 -4.33 -34.36
C ASP A 121 32.08 -5.42 -34.85
N GLY A 122 30.76 -5.21 -34.70
CA GLY A 122 29.73 -6.18 -35.11
C GLY A 122 29.47 -7.29 -34.09
N LYS A 123 30.26 -7.42 -33.02
CA LYS A 123 30.08 -8.37 -31.94
C LYS A 123 28.89 -7.94 -31.08
N VAL A 124 28.41 -8.81 -30.18
CA VAL A 124 27.38 -8.50 -29.19
C VAL A 124 27.96 -8.60 -27.79
N LEU A 125 27.95 -7.49 -27.07
CA LEU A 125 28.25 -7.45 -25.64
C LEU A 125 26.98 -7.70 -24.85
N ARG A 126 26.96 -8.75 -24.04
CA ARG A 126 25.86 -9.09 -23.13
C ARG A 126 26.30 -8.91 -21.71
N ILE A 127 25.48 -8.23 -20.90
CA ILE A 127 25.64 -8.14 -19.46
C ILE A 127 24.44 -8.79 -18.78
N GLY A 128 24.70 -9.62 -17.78
CA GLY A 128 23.70 -10.26 -16.96
C GLY A 128 23.84 -9.84 -15.49
N LYS A 129 22.71 -9.67 -14.79
CA LYS A 129 22.66 -9.44 -13.33
C LYS A 129 21.66 -10.37 -12.69
N ASP A 130 22.12 -11.09 -11.65
CA ASP A 130 21.26 -12.01 -10.90
C ASP A 130 20.18 -11.28 -10.11
N SER A 131 18.97 -11.84 -10.12
CA SER A 131 17.80 -11.25 -9.45
C SER A 131 17.80 -11.37 -7.93
N ASN A 132 18.73 -12.09 -7.32
CA ASN A 132 18.74 -12.29 -5.86
C ASN A 132 18.78 -10.98 -5.08
N SER A 133 19.55 -9.99 -5.54
CA SER A 133 19.59 -8.65 -4.94
C SER A 133 18.24 -7.96 -5.00
N ILE A 134 17.46 -8.22 -6.05
CA ILE A 134 16.14 -7.62 -6.28
C ILE A 134 15.10 -8.23 -5.37
N TYR A 135 15.06 -9.56 -5.25
CA TYR A 135 14.14 -10.23 -4.33
C TYR A 135 14.37 -9.81 -2.88
N SER A 136 15.63 -9.64 -2.48
CA SER A 136 15.96 -9.16 -1.13
C SER A 136 15.47 -7.72 -0.90
N LEU A 137 15.58 -6.84 -1.90
CA LEU A 137 15.08 -5.47 -1.85
C LEU A 137 13.54 -5.44 -1.81
N ILE A 138 12.87 -6.24 -2.67
CA ILE A 138 11.42 -6.35 -2.67
C ILE A 138 10.91 -6.84 -1.32
N ILE A 139 11.52 -7.87 -0.75
CA ILE A 139 11.15 -8.40 0.57
C ILE A 139 11.30 -7.32 1.65
N LYS A 140 12.41 -6.58 1.67
CA LYS A 140 12.60 -5.47 2.61
C LYS A 140 11.54 -4.38 2.45
N MET A 141 11.19 -4.03 1.20
CA MET A 141 10.12 -3.05 0.90
C MET A 141 8.75 -3.54 1.36
N VAL A 142 8.43 -4.84 1.17
CA VAL A 142 7.19 -5.45 1.66
C VAL A 142 7.11 -5.35 3.19
N TYR A 143 8.17 -5.71 3.91
CA TYR A 143 8.20 -5.57 5.37
C TYR A 143 8.02 -4.12 5.82
N LEU A 144 8.69 -3.18 5.17
CA LEU A 144 8.53 -1.74 5.48
C LEU A 144 7.08 -1.29 5.25
N THR A 145 6.50 -1.63 4.10
CA THR A 145 5.12 -1.24 3.76
C THR A 145 4.11 -1.84 4.74
N LEU A 146 4.27 -3.12 5.10
CA LEU A 146 3.41 -3.79 6.08
C LEU A 146 3.55 -3.18 7.47
N SER A 147 4.77 -2.83 7.91
CA SER A 147 4.99 -2.21 9.22
C SER A 147 4.34 -0.82 9.32
N VAL A 148 4.49 0.01 8.29
CA VAL A 148 3.85 1.33 8.21
C VAL A 148 2.32 1.17 8.18
N GLY A 149 1.80 0.25 7.36
CA GLY A 149 0.37 -0.06 7.28
C GLY A 149 -0.19 -0.51 8.63
N PHE A 150 0.52 -1.36 9.36
CA PHE A 150 0.13 -1.81 10.70
C PHE A 150 0.10 -0.65 11.71
N CYS A 151 1.12 0.22 11.70
CA CYS A 151 1.14 1.42 12.56
C CYS A 151 -0.06 2.34 12.28
N VAL A 152 -0.36 2.60 11.00
CA VAL A 152 -1.53 3.41 10.59
C VAL A 152 -2.83 2.75 11.05
N PHE A 153 -2.96 1.43 10.89
CA PHE A 153 -4.14 0.68 11.34
C PHE A 153 -4.36 0.80 12.84
N VAL A 154 -3.30 0.61 13.65
CA VAL A 154 -3.37 0.77 15.10
C VAL A 154 -3.77 2.19 15.48
N LEU A 155 -3.15 3.21 14.86
CA LEU A 155 -3.47 4.61 15.09
C LEU A 155 -4.95 4.91 14.78
N CYS A 156 -5.44 4.50 13.62
CA CYS A 156 -6.83 4.68 13.23
C CYS A 156 -7.79 3.98 14.19
N THR A 157 -7.43 2.78 14.67
CA THR A 157 -8.24 2.03 15.64
C THR A 157 -8.33 2.76 16.97
N VAL A 158 -7.21 3.28 17.48
CA VAL A 158 -7.17 4.05 18.74
C VAL A 158 -7.97 5.35 18.61
N LEU A 159 -7.79 6.08 17.49
CA LEU A 159 -8.53 7.31 17.24
C LEU A 159 -10.03 7.05 17.12
N ALA A 160 -10.43 6.03 16.34
CA ALA A 160 -11.83 5.65 16.20
C ALA A 160 -12.46 5.27 17.55
N HIS A 161 -11.75 4.49 18.38
CA HIS A 161 -12.23 4.10 19.70
C HIS A 161 -12.38 5.32 20.62
N ARG A 162 -11.40 6.24 20.63
CA ARG A 162 -11.47 7.49 21.40
C ARG A 162 -12.63 8.38 20.94
N LEU A 163 -12.79 8.51 19.63
CA LEU A 163 -13.86 9.33 19.04
C LEU A 163 -15.24 8.75 19.38
N THR A 164 -15.41 7.44 19.23
CA THR A 164 -16.66 6.75 19.60
C THR A 164 -17.00 6.97 21.06
N ARG A 165 -16.03 6.76 21.96
CA ARG A 165 -16.28 7.01 23.40
C ARG A 165 -16.62 8.46 23.72
N ARG A 166 -16.01 9.43 23.04
CA ARG A 166 -16.26 10.85 23.32
C ARG A 166 -17.55 11.38 22.69
N LEU A 167 -17.98 10.85 21.54
CA LEU A 167 -19.15 11.39 20.81
C LEU A 167 -20.37 10.50 20.97
N VAL A 168 -20.24 9.18 20.84
CA VAL A 168 -21.38 8.27 20.79
C VAL A 168 -21.88 7.91 22.21
N THR A 169 -20.98 7.61 23.12
CA THR A 169 -21.35 7.19 24.49
C THR A 169 -22.18 8.25 25.25
N PRO A 170 -21.87 9.56 25.19
CA PRO A 170 -22.72 10.57 25.76
C PRO A 170 -24.13 10.59 25.16
N ILE A 171 -24.25 10.41 23.82
CA ILE A 171 -25.54 10.40 23.14
C ILE A 171 -26.38 9.21 23.59
N GLU A 172 -25.78 8.01 23.74
CA GLU A 172 -26.48 6.83 24.27
C GLU A 172 -26.96 7.04 25.69
N LYS A 173 -26.12 7.61 26.56
CA LYS A 173 -26.52 7.96 27.95
C LYS A 173 -27.65 8.98 28.00
N MET A 174 -27.72 9.89 27.02
CA MET A 174 -28.84 10.85 26.93
C MET A 174 -30.16 10.17 26.60
N ALA A 175 -30.14 9.11 25.79
CA ALA A 175 -31.34 8.34 25.46
C ALA A 175 -31.93 7.65 26.70
N ASP A 176 -31.07 7.21 27.62
CA ASP A 176 -31.50 6.50 28.84
C ASP A 176 -31.90 7.45 29.98
N ASN A 177 -31.18 8.55 30.20
CA ASN A 177 -31.52 9.51 31.27
C ASN A 177 -30.85 10.89 31.07
N ILE A 178 -31.54 11.77 30.34
CA ILE A 178 -31.02 13.09 29.96
C ILE A 178 -30.77 14.04 31.18
N VAL A 179 -31.44 13.78 32.31
CA VAL A 179 -31.37 14.62 33.50
C VAL A 179 -30.07 14.39 34.30
N LEU A 180 -29.51 13.20 34.19
CA LEU A 180 -28.34 12.77 35.00
C LEU A 180 -26.99 13.06 34.32
N LEU A 181 -26.98 13.59 33.11
CA LEU A 181 -25.71 13.92 32.42
C LEU A 181 -25.09 15.19 33.05
N GLU A 182 -23.88 15.06 33.59
CA GLU A 182 -23.10 16.21 34.02
C GLU A 182 -22.44 16.86 32.77
N GLU A 183 -22.33 18.21 32.81
CA GLU A 183 -21.71 18.98 31.69
C GLU A 183 -20.23 18.61 31.46
N ASN A 184 -19.57 18.05 32.48
CA ASN A 184 -18.18 17.64 32.41
C ASN A 184 -17.95 16.32 31.66
N ASP A 185 -18.99 15.51 31.46
CA ASP A 185 -18.92 14.23 30.76
C ASP A 185 -19.09 14.36 29.23
N VAL A 186 -19.32 15.58 28.75
CA VAL A 186 -19.62 15.85 27.34
C VAL A 186 -18.54 16.71 26.71
N TYR A 187 -18.20 16.39 25.48
CA TYR A 187 -17.25 17.18 24.67
C TYR A 187 -17.74 18.62 24.48
N ASP A 188 -16.84 19.62 24.52
CA ASP A 188 -17.18 21.04 24.54
C ASP A 188 -18.07 21.46 23.34
N GLU A 189 -17.82 20.90 22.16
CA GLU A 189 -18.61 21.17 20.96
C GLU A 189 -20.05 20.63 21.05
N MET A 190 -20.31 19.66 21.90
CA MET A 190 -21.63 19.07 22.10
C MET A 190 -22.42 19.69 23.25
N LYS A 191 -21.79 20.50 24.11
CA LYS A 191 -22.47 21.17 25.25
C LYS A 191 -23.70 21.97 24.84
N PRO A 192 -23.68 22.80 23.77
CA PRO A 192 -24.87 23.53 23.34
C PRO A 192 -26.03 22.60 22.95
N PHE A 193 -25.72 21.48 22.28
CA PHE A 193 -26.71 20.49 21.88
C PHE A 193 -27.34 19.80 23.08
N VAL A 194 -26.52 19.40 24.07
CA VAL A 194 -26.99 18.80 25.33
C VAL A 194 -27.89 19.76 26.09
N ALA A 195 -27.49 21.03 26.20
CA ALA A 195 -28.30 22.06 26.87
C ALA A 195 -29.65 22.22 26.20
N THR A 196 -29.68 22.26 24.87
CA THR A 196 -30.96 22.39 24.12
C THR A 196 -31.87 21.20 24.37
N ILE A 197 -31.36 19.97 24.36
CA ILE A 197 -32.18 18.78 24.59
C ILE A 197 -32.69 18.72 26.03
N LYS A 198 -31.87 19.08 27.03
CA LYS A 198 -32.29 19.20 28.42
C LYS A 198 -33.43 20.19 28.58
N GLN A 199 -33.34 21.35 27.95
CA GLN A 199 -34.39 22.36 27.99
C GLN A 199 -35.69 21.83 27.36
N GLN A 200 -35.61 21.20 26.19
CA GLN A 200 -36.78 20.59 25.55
C GLN A 200 -37.45 19.51 26.44
N HIS A 201 -36.65 18.70 27.11
CA HIS A 201 -37.15 17.68 28.02
C HIS A 201 -37.92 18.30 29.19
N VAL A 202 -37.38 19.35 29.82
CA VAL A 202 -38.05 20.10 30.89
C VAL A 202 -39.37 20.71 30.39
N ASP A 203 -39.36 21.29 29.20
CA ASP A 203 -40.56 21.89 28.62
C ASP A 203 -41.67 20.83 28.32
N ILE A 204 -41.29 19.64 27.83
CA ILE A 204 -42.21 18.52 27.63
C ILE A 204 -42.84 18.08 28.98
N LEU A 205 -42.04 17.93 30.03
CA LEU A 205 -42.52 17.56 31.35
C LEU A 205 -43.52 18.61 31.89
N LYS A 206 -43.19 19.91 31.76
CA LYS A 206 -44.04 21.00 32.16
C LYS A 206 -45.38 21.00 31.39
N HIS A 207 -45.33 20.81 30.09
CA HIS A 207 -46.56 20.67 29.28
C HIS A 207 -47.39 19.46 29.68
N SER A 208 -46.75 18.34 30.01
CA SER A 208 -47.44 17.14 30.46
C SER A 208 -48.16 17.39 31.82
N GLN A 209 -47.48 18.05 32.75
CA GLN A 209 -48.06 18.43 34.06
C GLN A 209 -49.27 19.38 33.87
N MET A 210 -49.10 20.44 33.09
CA MET A 210 -50.21 21.38 32.79
C MET A 210 -51.42 20.67 32.18
N ARG A 211 -51.19 19.69 31.29
CA ARG A 211 -52.25 18.91 30.70
C ARG A 211 -52.96 18.01 31.69
N GLN A 212 -52.24 17.42 32.65
CA GLN A 212 -52.81 16.62 33.72
C GLN A 212 -53.66 17.48 34.68
N GLU A 213 -53.12 18.62 35.11
CA GLU A 213 -53.85 19.57 35.96
C GLU A 213 -55.11 20.11 35.29
N PHE A 214 -55.00 20.48 33.99
CA PHE A 214 -56.13 20.91 33.19
C PHE A 214 -57.20 19.80 33.12
N THR A 215 -56.83 18.57 32.81
CA THR A 215 -57.77 17.45 32.72
C THR A 215 -58.43 17.15 34.09
N ALA A 216 -57.66 17.20 35.18
CA ALA A 216 -58.18 17.01 36.53
C ALA A 216 -59.20 18.11 36.93
N ASN A 217 -58.84 19.38 36.67
CA ASN A 217 -59.68 20.52 36.97
C ASN A 217 -60.98 20.52 36.13
N VAL A 218 -60.88 20.29 34.84
CA VAL A 218 -62.07 20.15 33.94
C VAL A 218 -62.97 19.01 34.41
N SER A 219 -62.38 17.85 34.76
CA SER A 219 -63.16 16.72 35.25
C SER A 219 -63.90 17.05 36.53
N HIS A 220 -63.26 17.78 37.44
CA HIS A 220 -63.85 18.20 38.72
C HIS A 220 -65.02 19.24 38.51
N GLU A 221 -64.76 20.26 37.67
CA GLU A 221 -65.72 21.29 37.34
C GLU A 221 -66.94 20.76 36.57
N LEU A 222 -66.72 19.74 35.75
CA LEU A 222 -67.87 19.08 35.03
C LEU A 222 -68.61 18.09 35.92
N LYS A 223 -68.03 17.48 36.91
CA LYS A 223 -68.68 16.52 37.78
C LYS A 223 -69.78 17.22 38.65
N THR A 224 -69.53 18.43 39.09
CA THR A 224 -70.48 19.21 39.95
C THR A 224 -71.78 19.45 39.25
N PRO A 225 -71.86 20.06 38.04
CA PRO A 225 -73.12 20.28 37.39
C PRO A 225 -73.81 19.00 36.89
N LEU A 226 -73.01 17.99 36.47
CA LEU A 226 -73.52 16.68 36.08
C LEU A 226 -74.24 15.98 37.22
N THR A 227 -73.68 16.03 38.45
CA THR A 227 -74.27 15.47 39.65
C THR A 227 -75.58 16.21 40.02
N ALA A 228 -75.61 17.53 39.84
CA ALA A 228 -76.80 18.31 40.05
C ALA A 228 -77.93 17.93 39.05
N ILE A 229 -77.57 17.77 37.78
CA ILE A 229 -78.57 17.36 36.72
C ILE A 229 -79.06 15.95 36.97
N SER A 230 -78.20 15.01 37.34
CA SER A 230 -78.57 13.62 37.65
C SER A 230 -79.40 13.47 38.95
N GLY A 231 -79.30 14.43 39.85
CA GLY A 231 -80.14 14.42 41.08
C GLY A 231 -81.52 15.00 40.91
N TYR A 232 -81.79 15.65 39.79
CA TYR A 232 -83.15 16.23 39.47
C TYR A 232 -83.93 15.38 38.45
N ALA A 233 -83.36 14.31 37.92
CA ALA A 233 -84.00 13.32 37.04
C ALA A 233 -84.48 12.10 37.82
#